data_cb83247d23b17ba4eb9800586955377a
#
_entry.id   cb83247d23b17ba4eb9800586955377a
#
_cell.length_a   1.000
_cell.length_b   1.000
_cell.length_c   1.000
_cell.angle_alpha   90.00
_cell.angle_beta   90.00
_cell.angle_gamma   90.00
#
_symmetry.space_group_name_H-M   'P 1'
#
loop_
_entity.id
_entity.type
_entity.pdbx_description
1 polymer ?
#
loop_
_entity_poly.entity_id
_entity_poly.type
_entity_poly.pdbx_seq_one_letter_code
_entity_poly.pdbx_strand_id
1 'polypeptide(L)'
;MNIGYIRVSSGGQRTDRQLEGISLDRIFMDKTSGKDMDRPEFQACLRTVQAGDMLHVHSIDRLTRSLQDLLTILEDMANRNVTVKFYKENLIFSGESSPFQRLHLQII
;
A
#
# COMPACT_ATOMS: atom_id res chain seq x y z
N MET A 1 -3.22 1.62 14.31
CA MET A 1 -3.50 2.90 13.65
C MET A 1 -3.86 2.70 12.18
N ASN A 2 -4.51 3.67 11.61
CA ASN A 2 -4.80 3.68 10.17
C ASN A 2 -3.79 4.58 9.49
N ILE A 3 -2.99 4.01 8.60
CA ILE A 3 -1.89 4.71 7.95
C ILE A 3 -2.14 4.67 6.44
N GLY A 4 -1.99 5.82 5.79
CA GLY A 4 -2.19 5.92 4.35
C GLY A 4 -0.90 6.13 3.61
N TYR A 5 -0.78 5.54 2.44
CA TYR A 5 0.30 5.82 1.51
C TYR A 5 -0.28 6.32 0.19
N ILE A 6 0.20 7.45 -0.26
CA ILE A 6 -0.25 8.11 -1.49
C ILE A 6 0.96 8.34 -2.38
N ARG A 7 0.82 7.99 -3.65
CA ARG A 7 1.84 8.29 -4.65
C ARG A 7 1.21 9.08 -5.78
N VAL A 8 1.80 10.21 -6.12
CA VAL A 8 1.37 11.03 -7.24
C VAL A 8 2.52 11.16 -8.23
N SER A 9 2.18 11.41 -9.49
CA SER A 9 3.22 11.53 -10.51
C SER A 9 4.01 12.82 -10.31
N SER A 10 5.27 12.80 -10.76
CA SER A 10 6.16 13.95 -10.63
C SER A 10 5.75 15.13 -11.51
N GLY A 11 4.75 14.97 -12.35
CA GLY A 11 4.27 16.02 -13.23
C GLY A 11 3.40 17.06 -12.58
N GLY A 12 3.31 17.09 -11.26
CA GLY A 12 2.53 18.10 -10.57
C GLY A 12 1.05 17.83 -10.49
N GLN A 13 0.66 16.62 -10.73
CA GLN A 13 -0.76 16.25 -10.66
C GLN A 13 -1.24 16.27 -9.22
N ARG A 14 -2.53 16.54 -9.07
CA ARG A 14 -3.16 16.50 -7.76
C ARG A 14 -3.14 15.09 -7.19
N THR A 15 -3.39 14.99 -5.90
CA THR A 15 -3.48 13.68 -5.23
C THR A 15 -4.67 12.86 -5.69
N ASP A 16 -5.53 13.43 -6.54
CA ASP A 16 -6.62 12.73 -7.21
C ASP A 16 -7.57 12.03 -6.25
N ARG A 17 -7.78 12.62 -5.09
CA ARG A 17 -8.71 12.08 -4.13
C ARG A 17 -8.35 10.70 -3.61
N GLN A 18 -7.08 10.33 -3.73
CA GLN A 18 -6.65 9.07 -3.15
C GLN A 18 -6.98 9.08 -1.66
N LEU A 19 -7.68 8.06 -1.20
CA LEU A 19 -8.05 7.88 0.20
C LEU A 19 -8.94 9.01 0.75
N GLU A 20 -9.61 9.75 -0.12
CA GLU A 20 -10.54 10.78 0.34
C GLU A 20 -11.66 10.14 1.15
N GLY A 21 -12.03 10.76 2.27
CA GLY A 21 -13.08 10.25 3.13
C GLY A 21 -12.64 9.14 4.08
N ILE A 22 -11.38 8.72 4.01
CA ILE A 22 -10.85 7.71 4.91
C ILE A 22 -10.23 8.42 6.12
N SER A 23 -10.60 7.97 7.31
CA SER A 23 -10.04 8.53 8.53
C SER A 23 -8.67 7.91 8.78
N LEU A 24 -7.63 8.68 8.55
CA LEU A 24 -6.25 8.21 8.66
C LEU A 24 -5.54 8.92 9.80
N ASP A 25 -4.76 8.16 10.56
CA ASP A 25 -3.97 8.72 11.65
C ASP A 25 -2.69 9.34 11.12
N ARG A 26 -2.17 8.83 10.00
CA ARG A 26 -0.95 9.32 9.43
C ARG A 26 -0.93 9.05 7.92
N ILE A 27 -0.32 9.96 7.15
CA ILE A 27 -0.23 9.83 5.69
C ILE A 27 1.21 10.02 5.26
N PHE A 28 1.68 9.13 4.40
CA PHE A 28 2.98 9.23 3.73
C PHE A 28 2.72 9.46 2.25
N MET A 29 3.37 10.44 1.66
CA MET A 29 3.13 10.79 0.27
C MET A 29 4.43 10.99 -0.49
N ASP A 30 4.56 10.32 -1.61
CA ASP A 30 5.67 10.49 -2.54
C ASP A 30 5.18 11.14 -3.83
N LYS A 31 6.00 12.03 -4.38
CA LYS A 31 5.82 12.58 -5.72
C LYS A 31 6.92 11.99 -6.58
N THR A 32 6.57 11.02 -7.41
CA THR A 32 7.57 10.36 -8.23
C THR A 32 6.90 9.69 -9.43
N SER A 33 7.65 9.49 -10.49
CA SER A 33 7.15 8.77 -11.64
C SER A 33 7.00 7.28 -11.30
N GLY A 34 6.18 6.57 -12.07
CA GLY A 34 5.99 5.15 -11.84
C GLY A 34 7.25 4.33 -12.05
N LYS A 35 8.24 4.90 -12.73
CA LYS A 35 9.52 4.22 -13.00
C LYS A 35 10.57 4.48 -11.93
N ASP A 36 10.33 5.47 -11.08
CA ASP A 36 11.30 5.87 -10.09
C ASP A 36 11.20 4.96 -8.87
N MET A 37 12.31 4.35 -8.51
CA MET A 37 12.39 3.46 -7.36
C MET A 37 12.67 4.23 -6.06
N ASP A 38 13.01 5.51 -6.18
CA ASP A 38 13.33 6.33 -5.02
C ASP A 38 12.04 6.88 -4.42
N ARG A 39 11.56 6.21 -3.40
CA ARG A 39 10.32 6.58 -2.72
C ARG A 39 10.59 6.65 -1.22
N PRO A 40 11.21 7.75 -0.75
CA PRO A 40 11.59 7.86 0.66
C PRO A 40 10.41 7.80 1.62
N GLU A 41 9.26 8.35 1.24
CA GLU A 41 8.09 8.30 2.11
C GLU A 41 7.52 6.90 2.22
N PHE A 42 7.58 6.12 1.14
CA PHE A 42 7.17 4.72 1.20
C PHE A 42 8.08 3.93 2.14
N GLN A 43 9.39 4.16 2.06
CA GLN A 43 10.33 3.50 2.96
C GLN A 43 10.06 3.89 4.41
N ALA A 44 9.78 5.17 4.66
CA ALA A 44 9.45 5.63 6.00
C ALA A 44 8.14 4.99 6.48
N CYS A 45 7.18 4.85 5.61
CA CYS A 45 5.91 4.19 5.91
C CYS A 45 6.14 2.74 6.35
N LEU A 46 6.95 2.00 5.60
CA LEU A 46 7.24 0.61 5.92
C LEU A 46 7.95 0.47 7.26
N ARG A 47 8.79 1.45 7.63
CA ARG A 47 9.45 1.43 8.94
C ARG A 47 8.53 1.81 10.08
N THR A 48 7.45 2.53 9.79
CA THR A 48 6.57 3.08 10.82
C THR A 48 5.45 2.12 11.21
N VAL A 49 4.91 1.36 10.24
CA VAL A 49 3.78 0.47 10.52
C VAL A 49 4.18 -0.61 11.52
N GLN A 50 3.24 -0.93 12.41
CA GLN A 50 3.44 -1.88 13.49
C GLN A 50 2.32 -2.90 13.51
N ALA A 51 2.52 -3.97 14.26
CA ALA A 51 1.50 -5.01 14.40
C ALA A 51 0.18 -4.39 14.83
N GLY A 52 -0.89 -4.75 14.13
CA GLY A 52 -2.22 -4.23 14.39
C GLY A 52 -2.59 -3.01 13.55
N ASP A 53 -1.64 -2.41 12.84
CA ASP A 53 -1.93 -1.28 11.97
C ASP A 53 -2.56 -1.75 10.67
N MET A 54 -3.28 -0.83 10.02
CA MET A 54 -3.81 -1.06 8.68
C MET A 54 -3.20 -0.02 7.74
N LEU A 55 -2.60 -0.50 6.66
CA LEU A 55 -2.04 0.34 5.61
C LEU A 55 -3.09 0.49 4.51
N HIS A 56 -3.49 1.73 4.22
CA HIS A 56 -4.48 2.04 3.20
C HIS A 56 -3.79 2.58 1.96
N VAL A 57 -4.10 2.01 0.80
CA VAL A 57 -3.55 2.42 -0.47
C VAL A 57 -4.70 2.50 -1.48
N HIS A 58 -4.70 3.52 -2.33
CA HIS A 58 -5.77 3.69 -3.30
C HIS A 58 -5.86 2.49 -4.24
N SER A 59 -4.74 2.07 -4.81
CA SER A 59 -4.72 0.98 -5.79
C SER A 59 -3.36 0.30 -5.78
N ILE A 60 -3.32 -0.91 -6.32
CA ILE A 60 -2.09 -1.69 -6.37
C ILE A 60 -0.99 -0.95 -7.12
N ASP A 61 -1.32 -0.32 -8.25
CA ASP A 61 -0.31 0.36 -9.06
C ASP A 61 0.23 1.62 -8.38
N ARG A 62 -0.46 2.16 -7.39
CA ARG A 62 0.08 3.25 -6.57
C ARG A 62 1.10 2.76 -5.57
N LEU A 63 1.05 1.48 -5.22
CA LEU A 63 2.03 0.89 -4.34
C LEU A 63 3.24 0.39 -5.13
N THR A 64 3.01 -0.40 -6.15
CA THR A 64 4.06 -0.93 -6.99
C THR A 64 3.50 -1.42 -8.31
N ARG A 65 4.33 -1.46 -9.36
CA ARG A 65 3.96 -2.00 -10.65
C ARG A 65 4.57 -3.38 -10.90
N SER A 66 5.36 -3.86 -9.96
CA SER A 66 5.99 -5.18 -10.07
C SER A 66 5.23 -6.17 -9.21
N LEU A 67 4.78 -7.26 -9.82
CA LEU A 67 4.10 -8.32 -9.08
C LEU A 67 5.02 -8.91 -8.02
N GLN A 68 6.29 -9.08 -8.35
CA GLN A 68 7.25 -9.63 -7.40
C GLN A 68 7.40 -8.71 -6.18
N ASP A 69 7.52 -7.42 -6.42
CA ASP A 69 7.62 -6.45 -5.32
C ASP A 69 6.34 -6.45 -4.49
N LEU A 70 5.19 -6.53 -5.14
CA LEU A 70 3.92 -6.59 -4.43
C LEU A 70 3.88 -7.78 -3.48
N LEU A 71 4.25 -8.97 -3.98
CA LEU A 71 4.25 -10.15 -3.14
C LEU A 71 5.21 -10.02 -1.96
N THR A 72 6.39 -9.46 -2.20
CA THR A 72 7.38 -9.25 -1.13
C THR A 72 6.83 -8.29 -0.07
N ILE A 73 6.23 -7.20 -0.50
CA ILE A 73 5.67 -6.22 0.43
C ILE A 73 4.53 -6.82 1.24
N LEU A 74 3.61 -7.52 0.59
CA LEU A 74 2.46 -8.11 1.27
C LEU A 74 2.89 -9.20 2.25
N GLU A 75 3.89 -9.99 1.89
CA GLU A 75 4.39 -11.01 2.78
C GLU A 75 5.06 -10.39 4.01
N ASP A 76 5.85 -9.32 3.80
CA ASP A 76 6.46 -8.61 4.92
C ASP A 76 5.37 -8.05 5.85
N MET A 77 4.34 -7.43 5.28
CA MET A 77 3.25 -6.87 6.08
C MET A 77 2.53 -7.96 6.85
N ALA A 78 2.24 -9.08 6.21
CA ALA A 78 1.57 -10.21 6.87
C ALA A 78 2.41 -10.75 8.02
N ASN A 79 3.70 -10.90 7.82
CA ASN A 79 4.61 -11.39 8.85
C ASN A 79 4.69 -10.42 10.04
N ARG A 80 4.50 -9.14 9.79
CA ARG A 80 4.50 -8.11 10.81
C ARG A 80 3.12 -7.84 11.39
N ASN A 81 2.13 -8.61 10.97
CA ASN A 81 0.74 -8.48 11.40
C ASN A 81 0.14 -7.12 11.04
N VAL A 82 0.48 -6.62 9.87
CA VAL A 82 -0.06 -5.39 9.31
C VAL A 82 -1.02 -5.75 8.19
N THR A 83 -2.22 -5.18 8.22
CA THR A 83 -3.22 -5.40 7.18
C THR A 83 -3.05 -4.35 6.10
N VAL A 84 -3.18 -4.73 4.83
CA VAL A 84 -3.09 -3.81 3.70
C VAL A 84 -4.42 -3.82 2.95
N LYS A 85 -4.97 -2.63 2.70
CA LYS A 85 -6.22 -2.48 1.98
C LYS A 85 -6.02 -1.65 0.72
N PHE A 86 -6.47 -2.21 -0.42
CA PHE A 86 -6.49 -1.52 -1.71
C PHE A 86 -7.95 -1.18 -2.06
N TYR A 87 -8.22 0.09 -2.27
CA TYR A 87 -9.61 0.54 -2.45
C TYR A 87 -10.13 0.31 -3.87
N LYS A 88 -9.32 0.61 -4.87
CA LYS A 88 -9.76 0.44 -6.26
C LYS A 88 -10.09 -1.01 -6.57
N GLU A 89 -9.25 -1.92 -6.14
CA GLU A 89 -9.42 -3.35 -6.39
C GLU A 89 -10.32 -4.01 -5.36
N ASN A 90 -10.62 -3.31 -4.27
CA ASN A 90 -11.42 -3.83 -3.17
C ASN A 90 -10.82 -5.10 -2.58
N LEU A 91 -9.53 -5.05 -2.29
CA LEU A 91 -8.77 -6.17 -1.74
C LEU A 91 -8.24 -5.82 -0.36
N ILE A 92 -8.27 -6.82 0.53
CA ILE A 92 -7.71 -6.71 1.87
C ILE A 92 -6.80 -7.91 2.09
N PHE A 93 -5.56 -7.63 2.50
CA PHE A 93 -4.59 -8.66 2.84
C PHE A 93 -4.23 -8.54 4.31
N SER A 94 -4.46 -9.58 5.09
CA SER A 94 -4.17 -9.57 6.51
C SER A 94 -3.14 -10.64 6.86
N GLY A 95 -2.60 -10.56 8.07
CA GLY A 95 -1.61 -11.52 8.54
C GLY A 95 -2.15 -12.90 8.84
N GLU A 96 -3.46 -13.11 8.70
CA GLU A 96 -4.08 -14.39 9.03
C GLU A 96 -3.90 -15.44 7.95
N SER A 97 -3.53 -15.02 6.74
CA SER A 97 -3.26 -15.97 5.65
C SER A 97 -2.16 -15.37 4.78
N SER A 98 -1.48 -16.24 4.01
CA SER A 98 -0.39 -15.76 3.19
C SER A 98 -0.91 -14.87 2.06
N PRO A 99 -0.15 -13.86 1.65
CA PRO A 99 -0.52 -13.01 0.51
C PRO A 99 -0.70 -13.84 -0.76
N PHE A 100 0.11 -14.88 -0.93
CA PHE A 100 0.01 -15.75 -2.08
C PHE A 100 -1.37 -16.42 -2.16
N GLN A 101 -1.86 -16.95 -1.05
CA GLN A 101 -3.18 -17.58 -1.01
C GLN A 101 -4.27 -16.58 -1.36
N ARG A 102 -4.16 -15.36 -0.86
CA ARG A 102 -5.16 -14.33 -1.14
C ARG A 102 -5.16 -13.93 -2.60
N LEU A 103 -3.99 -13.78 -3.20
CA LEU A 103 -3.89 -13.45 -4.62
C LEU A 103 -4.47 -14.57 -5.47
N HIS A 104 -4.20 -15.82 -5.10
CA HIS A 104 -4.74 -16.96 -5.82
C HIS A 104 -6.27 -16.97 -5.78
N LEU A 105 -6.85 -16.71 -4.62
CA LEU A 105 -8.29 -16.65 -4.47
C LEU A 105 -8.90 -15.50 -5.27
N GLN A 106 -8.20 -14.42 -5.41
CA GLN A 106 -8.71 -13.28 -6.18
C GLN A 106 -8.72 -13.53 -7.67
N ILE A 107 -7.85 -14.38 -8.16
CA ILE A 107 -7.81 -14.71 -9.58
C ILE A 107 -8.99 -15.61 -9.99
N ILE A 108 -9.47 -16.41 -9.08
CA ILE A 108 -10.58 -17.28 -9.33
C ILE A 108 -11.90 -16.52 -9.35
#